data_2b4670cc7c47f281060b55f215353b15
#
_entry.id   2b4670cc7c47f281060b55f215353b15
#
_cell.length_a   1.000
_cell.length_b   1.000
_cell.length_c   1.000
_cell.angle_alpha   90.00
_cell.angle_beta   90.00
_cell.angle_gamma   90.00
#
_symmetry.space_group_name_H-M   'P 1'
#
loop_
_entity.id
_entity.type
_entity.pdbx_description
1 polymer ?
#
loop_
_entity_poly.entity_id
_entity_poly.type
_entity_poly.pdbx_seq_one_letter_code
_entity_poly.pdbx_strand_id
1 'polypeptide(L)' 'MGKVLKVIEVLSESGESYEDAIKNAVESTSKSVRHIRSVYINEQSATVKDGKVDKFRVNVKL' A
#
# COMPACT_ATOMS: atom_id res chain seq x y z
N MET A 1 24.59 -19.83 0.36
CA MET A 1 24.49 -18.58 1.05
C MET A 1 23.11 -18.00 0.95
N GLY A 2 22.59 -17.51 2.04
CA GLY A 2 21.27 -16.93 2.08
C GLY A 2 21.26 -15.47 1.62
N LYS A 3 20.08 -15.02 1.27
CA LYS A 3 19.81 -13.61 1.05
C LYS A 3 18.99 -13.08 2.21
N VAL A 4 19.25 -11.87 2.60
CA VAL A 4 18.39 -11.16 3.54
C VAL A 4 17.55 -10.17 2.75
N LEU A 5 16.24 -10.32 2.84
CA LEU A 5 15.32 -9.42 2.17
C LEU A 5 14.63 -8.55 3.22
N LYS A 6 14.66 -7.26 2.98
CA LYS A 6 13.98 -6.31 3.86
C LYS A 6 12.53 -6.17 3.40
N VAL A 7 11.61 -6.33 4.31
CA VAL A 7 10.18 -6.15 4.06
C VAL A 7 9.67 -4.96 4.87
N ILE A 8 8.96 -4.08 4.20
CA ILE A 8 8.37 -2.90 4.82
C ILE A 8 6.86 -2.98 4.67
N GLU A 9 6.14 -2.82 5.78
CA GLU A 9 4.69 -2.79 5.77
C GLU A 9 4.22 -1.34 5.75
N VAL A 10 3.30 -1.04 4.82
CA VAL A 10 2.79 0.31 4.63
C VAL A 10 1.27 0.29 4.54
N LEU A 11 0.64 1.21 5.24
CA LEU A 11 -0.80 1.44 5.15
C LEU A 11 -1.02 2.67 4.28
N SER A 12 -1.86 2.54 3.26
CA SER A 12 -2.16 3.62 2.34
C SER A 12 -3.65 3.73 2.07
N GLU A 13 -4.10 4.92 1.74
CA GLU A 13 -5.49 5.21 1.43
C GLU A 13 -5.61 5.98 0.13
N SER A 14 -6.78 5.85 -0.52
CA SER A 14 -7.14 6.65 -1.66
C SER A 14 -8.65 6.85 -1.68
N GLY A 15 -9.08 8.03 -2.06
CA GLY A 15 -10.49 8.30 -2.33
C GLY A 15 -10.96 7.76 -3.68
N GLU A 16 -10.06 7.27 -4.52
CA GLU A 16 -10.36 6.88 -5.89
C GLU A 16 -10.45 5.37 -6.10
N SER A 17 -9.43 4.61 -5.70
CA SER A 17 -9.38 3.18 -5.96
C SER A 17 -8.31 2.48 -5.14
N TYR A 18 -8.39 1.14 -5.09
CA TYR A 18 -7.34 0.33 -4.49
C TYR A 18 -6.03 0.46 -5.28
N GLU A 19 -6.11 0.49 -6.60
CA GLU A 19 -4.93 0.66 -7.44
C GLU A 19 -4.21 1.96 -7.12
N ASP A 20 -4.97 3.03 -6.97
CA ASP A 20 -4.41 4.33 -6.62
C ASP A 20 -3.78 4.29 -5.22
N ALA A 21 -4.41 3.63 -4.26
CA ALA A 21 -3.85 3.47 -2.93
C ALA A 21 -2.51 2.72 -2.96
N ILE A 22 -2.43 1.65 -3.75
CA ILE A 22 -1.18 0.88 -3.92
C ILE A 22 -0.10 1.74 -4.56
N LYS A 23 -0.46 2.46 -5.61
CA LYS A 23 0.46 3.37 -6.29
C LYS A 23 1.01 4.43 -5.33
N ASN A 24 0.14 5.01 -4.51
CA ASN A 24 0.55 5.99 -3.51
C ASN A 24 1.52 5.39 -2.49
N ALA A 25 1.28 4.16 -2.07
CA ALA A 25 2.17 3.47 -1.13
C ALA A 25 3.57 3.31 -1.72
N VAL A 26 3.67 2.87 -2.98
CA VAL A 26 4.94 2.67 -3.66
C VAL A 26 5.66 3.99 -3.88
N GLU A 27 4.96 4.98 -4.39
CA GLU A 27 5.54 6.30 -4.66
C GLU A 27 6.07 6.96 -3.39
N SER A 28 5.29 6.93 -2.33
CA SER A 28 5.68 7.54 -1.06
C SER A 28 6.89 6.85 -0.45
N THR A 29 6.89 5.51 -0.47
CA THR A 29 7.98 4.73 0.11
C THR A 29 9.25 4.85 -0.73
N SER A 30 9.12 4.98 -2.04
CA SER A 30 10.26 5.12 -2.95
C SER A 30 11.08 6.37 -2.72
N LYS A 31 10.54 7.35 -1.99
CA LYS A 31 11.29 8.55 -1.64
C LYS A 31 12.40 8.27 -0.64
N SER A 32 12.26 7.24 0.17
CA SER A 32 13.25 6.89 1.19
C SER A 32 13.83 5.49 1.04
N VAL A 33 13.18 4.63 0.28
CA VAL A 33 13.64 3.25 0.04
C VAL A 33 13.87 3.05 -1.45
N ARG A 34 15.06 2.61 -1.80
CA ARG A 34 15.43 2.36 -3.20
C ARG A 34 15.18 0.92 -3.60
N HIS A 35 15.00 0.71 -4.89
CA HIS A 35 14.90 -0.63 -5.50
C HIS A 35 13.75 -1.47 -4.98
N ILE A 36 12.58 -0.84 -4.79
CA ILE A 36 11.37 -1.61 -4.50
C ILE A 36 11.03 -2.42 -5.75
N ARG A 37 10.97 -3.74 -5.62
CA ARG A 37 10.78 -4.65 -6.73
C ARG A 37 9.39 -5.27 -6.79
N SER A 38 8.73 -5.36 -5.67
CA SER A 38 7.42 -5.99 -5.61
C SER A 38 6.58 -5.41 -4.50
N VAL A 39 5.28 -5.61 -4.63
CA VAL A 39 4.29 -5.18 -3.66
C VAL A 39 3.37 -6.35 -3.40
N TYR A 40 3.23 -6.73 -2.14
CA TYR A 40 2.26 -7.70 -1.72
C TYR A 40 1.08 -7.00 -1.06
N ILE A 41 -0.11 -7.31 -1.51
CA ILE A 41 -1.30 -6.80 -0.86
C ILE A 41 -1.63 -7.74 0.30
N ASN A 42 -1.42 -7.25 1.53
CA ASN A 42 -1.70 -8.02 2.73
C ASN A 42 -3.19 -7.94 3.09
N GLU A 43 -3.77 -6.75 3.02
CA GLU A 43 -5.18 -6.52 3.28
C GLU A 43 -5.72 -5.41 2.41
N GLN A 44 -7.00 -5.53 2.05
CA GLN A 44 -7.76 -4.46 1.43
C GLN A 44 -8.99 -4.22 2.27
N SER A 45 -9.32 -2.96 2.47
CA SER A 45 -10.52 -2.58 3.20
C SER A 45 -11.03 -1.24 2.68
N ALA A 46 -12.15 -0.83 3.18
CA ALA A 46 -12.68 0.47 2.84
C ALA A 46 -13.29 1.11 4.08
N THR A 47 -13.21 2.42 4.17
CA THR A 47 -13.92 3.15 5.19
C THR A 47 -15.28 3.54 4.65
N VAL A 48 -16.25 3.65 5.54
CA VAL A 48 -17.64 3.98 5.17
C VAL A 48 -18.05 5.24 5.90
N LYS A 49 -18.70 6.13 5.16
CA LYS A 49 -19.24 7.35 5.71
C LYS A 49 -20.61 7.60 5.09
N ASP A 50 -21.59 7.82 5.94
CA ASP A 50 -22.97 8.08 5.51
C ASP A 50 -23.51 6.99 4.55
N GLY A 51 -23.20 5.73 4.84
CA GLY A 51 -23.67 4.60 4.04
C GLY A 51 -22.97 4.40 2.71
N LYS A 52 -21.90 5.14 2.47
CA LYS A 52 -21.12 5.04 1.22
C LYS A 52 -19.66 4.80 1.52
N VAL A 53 -18.99 4.16 0.57
CA VAL A 53 -17.55 3.97 0.68
C VAL A 53 -16.89 5.36 0.59
N ASP A 54 -16.07 5.67 1.57
CA ASP A 54 -15.37 6.94 1.64
C ASP A 54 -13.95 6.82 1.09
N LYS A 55 -13.19 5.86 1.60
CA LYS A 55 -11.81 5.67 1.17
C LYS A 55 -11.50 4.20 0.99
N PHE A 56 -10.64 3.93 0.03
CA PHE A 56 -10.07 2.61 -0.21
C PHE A 56 -8.74 2.52 0.53
N ARG A 57 -8.59 1.50 1.35
CA ARG A 57 -7.40 1.31 2.17
C ARG A 57 -6.69 0.02 1.81
N VAL A 58 -5.37 0.08 1.74
CA VAL A 58 -4.56 -1.11 1.53
C VAL A 58 -3.46 -1.17 2.57
N ASN A 59 -3.17 -2.38 3.01
CA ASN A 59 -1.99 -2.68 3.79
C ASN A 59 -1.10 -3.52 2.88
N VAL A 60 0.06 -3.00 2.54
CA VAL A 60 0.95 -3.66 1.59
C VAL A 60 2.31 -3.92 2.21
N LYS A 61 2.97 -4.97 1.71
CA LYS A 61 4.35 -5.28 2.05
C LYS A 61 5.20 -5.07 0.81
N LEU A 62 6.28 -4.34 0.97
CA LEU A 62 7.16 -3.95 -0.11
C LEU A 62 8.50 -4.68 -0.08
#